data_2128c7710728e7ac352e750bcbbad662
#
_entry.id   2128c7710728e7ac352e750bcbbad662
#
_cell.length_a   1.000
_cell.length_b   1.000
_cell.length_c   1.000
_cell.angle_alpha   90.00
_cell.angle_beta   90.00
_cell.angle_gamma   90.00
#
_symmetry.space_group_name_H-M   'P 1'
#
loop_
_entity.id
_entity.type
_entity.pdbx_description
1 polymer ?
#
loop_
_entity_poly.entity_id
_entity_poly.type
_entity_poly.pdbx_seq_one_letter_code
_entity_poly.pdbx_strand_id
1 'polypeptide(L)'
;YCYEDDGKRHLMANGGYDAKRDVLKKLCPQKAKGVPCHCSKDCTVKSGFRIKRSFDERIFTPVDRTSHKWERLYNMRSSVERVNSRLDRGYGFEVHTIRGIKKMTMRCSLALLVMLGMAYGYLEEKKPEKIRKLVG
;
A
#
# COMPACT_ATOMS: atom_id res chain seq x y z
N TYR A 1 -19.77 5.77 -4.34
CA TYR A 1 -20.25 7.10 -4.68
C TYR A 1 -21.66 7.29 -4.11
N CYS A 2 -22.05 8.53 -3.87
CA CYS A 2 -23.44 8.95 -3.76
C CYS A 2 -23.76 9.91 -4.92
N TYR A 3 -25.04 10.04 -5.22
CA TYR A 3 -25.52 10.86 -6.33
C TYR A 3 -26.45 11.93 -5.79
N GLU A 4 -26.39 13.13 -6.35
CA GLU A 4 -27.37 14.18 -6.16
C GLU A 4 -28.62 13.91 -7.02
N ASP A 5 -29.68 14.65 -6.77
CA ASP A 5 -30.94 14.49 -7.52
C ASP A 5 -30.78 14.86 -9.02
N ASP A 6 -29.81 15.68 -9.34
CA ASP A 6 -29.39 16.05 -10.70
C ASP A 6 -28.44 15.03 -11.38
N GLY A 7 -28.12 13.93 -10.68
CA GLY A 7 -27.20 12.88 -11.16
C GLY A 7 -25.72 13.16 -10.92
N LYS A 8 -25.35 14.26 -10.30
CA LYS A 8 -23.97 14.57 -9.98
C LYS A 8 -23.42 13.60 -8.94
N ARG A 9 -22.21 13.09 -9.22
CA ARG A 9 -21.54 12.04 -8.46
C ARG A 9 -20.55 12.60 -7.44
N HIS A 10 -20.66 12.16 -6.19
CA HIS A 10 -19.70 12.45 -5.14
C HIS A 10 -19.03 11.20 -4.60
N LEU A 11 -17.72 11.29 -4.36
CA LEU A 11 -16.97 10.23 -3.70
C LEU A 11 -17.32 10.23 -2.20
N MET A 12 -17.80 9.10 -1.70
CA MET A 12 -18.12 8.96 -0.27
C MET A 12 -16.87 9.05 0.60
N ALA A 13 -16.99 9.73 1.72
CA ALA A 13 -15.93 9.83 2.70
C ALA A 13 -15.71 8.48 3.41
N ASN A 14 -14.47 8.20 3.77
CA ASN A 14 -14.14 7.01 4.54
C ASN A 14 -14.43 7.25 6.03
N GLY A 15 -15.25 6.39 6.62
CA GLY A 15 -15.58 6.39 8.05
C GLY A 15 -14.81 5.37 8.86
N GLY A 16 -13.79 4.74 8.26
CA GLY A 16 -12.94 3.74 8.90
C GLY A 16 -13.37 2.28 8.66
N TYR A 17 -12.60 1.40 9.25
CA TYR A 17 -12.78 -0.05 9.18
C TYR A 17 -13.08 -0.62 10.57
N ASP A 18 -14.13 -1.42 10.67
CA ASP A 18 -14.50 -2.14 11.88
C ASP A 18 -14.00 -3.59 11.77
N ALA A 19 -12.89 -3.88 12.45
CA ALA A 19 -12.24 -5.19 12.37
C ALA A 19 -13.09 -6.31 12.99
N LYS A 20 -13.93 -6.00 13.99
CA LYS A 20 -14.78 -7.04 14.64
C LYS A 20 -15.88 -7.55 13.71
N ARG A 21 -16.39 -6.71 12.86
CA ARG A 21 -17.49 -7.01 11.94
C ARG A 21 -17.04 -7.20 10.49
N ASP A 22 -15.77 -6.99 10.21
CA ASP A 22 -15.16 -6.97 8.86
C ASP A 22 -15.93 -6.08 7.89
N VAL A 23 -16.25 -4.84 8.32
CA VAL A 23 -17.00 -3.87 7.53
C VAL A 23 -16.29 -2.54 7.40
N LEU A 24 -16.41 -1.93 6.23
CA LEU A 24 -16.00 -0.57 5.95
C LEU A 24 -17.16 0.39 6.17
N LYS A 25 -16.91 1.49 6.84
CA LYS A 25 -17.88 2.58 7.01
C LYS A 25 -17.68 3.61 5.91
N LYS A 26 -18.72 3.95 5.20
CA LYS A 26 -18.75 5.04 4.23
C LYS A 26 -19.70 6.12 4.71
N LEU A 27 -19.27 7.38 4.67
CA LEU A 27 -20.00 8.53 5.19
C LEU A 27 -20.37 9.47 4.06
N CYS A 28 -21.46 10.19 4.25
CA CYS A 28 -21.86 11.27 3.36
C CYS A 28 -20.73 12.32 3.28
N PRO A 29 -20.27 12.71 2.09
CA PRO A 29 -19.19 13.68 1.91
C PRO A 29 -19.55 15.08 2.44
N GLN A 30 -20.80 15.49 2.36
CA GLN A 30 -21.28 16.74 2.95
C GLN A 30 -21.07 16.76 4.46
N LYS A 31 -21.55 15.72 5.17
CA LYS A 31 -21.39 15.64 6.63
C LYS A 31 -19.96 15.48 7.09
N ALA A 32 -19.16 14.71 6.34
CA ALA A 32 -17.81 14.36 6.73
C ALA A 32 -16.77 15.40 6.34
N LYS A 33 -16.98 16.12 5.22
CA LYS A 33 -15.99 17.01 4.61
C LYS A 33 -16.56 18.38 4.22
N GLY A 34 -17.83 18.67 4.49
CA GLY A 34 -18.47 19.92 4.11
C GLY A 34 -18.65 20.13 2.60
N VAL A 35 -18.56 19.06 1.79
CA VAL A 35 -18.74 19.15 0.35
C VAL A 35 -20.18 19.59 0.03
N PRO A 36 -20.40 20.68 -0.74
CA PRO A 36 -21.75 21.09 -1.12
C PRO A 36 -22.50 19.97 -1.81
N CYS A 37 -23.75 19.74 -1.38
CA CYS A 37 -24.60 18.68 -1.92
C CYS A 37 -26.06 19.17 -1.93
N HIS A 38 -26.73 18.99 -3.05
CA HIS A 38 -28.12 19.38 -3.28
C HIS A 38 -29.07 18.15 -3.19
N CYS A 39 -28.77 17.24 -2.28
CA CYS A 39 -29.64 16.08 -2.05
C CYS A 39 -30.96 16.51 -1.39
N SER A 40 -32.04 15.80 -1.74
CA SER A 40 -33.34 15.88 -1.06
C SER A 40 -33.22 15.58 0.44
N LYS A 41 -34.22 16.03 1.21
CA LYS A 41 -34.29 15.77 2.67
C LYS A 41 -34.27 14.26 2.98
N ASP A 42 -34.72 13.42 2.06
CA ASP A 42 -34.85 11.96 2.19
C ASP A 42 -33.64 11.18 1.64
N CYS A 43 -32.49 11.80 1.55
CA CYS A 43 -31.26 11.15 1.08
C CYS A 43 -30.94 9.90 1.92
N THR A 44 -31.01 8.73 1.31
CA THR A 44 -30.77 7.42 1.94
C THR A 44 -29.34 7.24 2.45
N VAL A 45 -28.39 8.01 1.90
CA VAL A 45 -26.95 7.96 2.22
C VAL A 45 -26.56 8.94 3.34
N LYS A 46 -27.50 9.78 3.80
CA LYS A 46 -27.25 10.84 4.81
C LYS A 46 -26.64 10.33 6.12
N SER A 47 -27.01 9.11 6.54
CA SER A 47 -26.46 8.42 7.72
C SER A 47 -25.17 7.66 7.45
N GLY A 48 -24.77 7.56 6.19
CA GLY A 48 -23.69 6.66 5.76
C GLY A 48 -24.15 5.20 5.72
N PHE A 49 -23.27 4.32 5.26
CA PHE A 49 -23.56 2.88 5.22
C PHE A 49 -22.31 2.04 5.49
N ARG A 50 -22.52 0.77 5.74
CA ARG A 50 -21.48 -0.21 5.99
C ARG A 50 -21.45 -1.23 4.86
N ILE A 51 -20.24 -1.54 4.38
CA ILE A 51 -20.00 -2.51 3.31
C ILE A 51 -19.19 -3.64 3.91
N LYS A 52 -19.65 -4.89 3.80
CA LYS A 52 -18.87 -6.06 4.17
C LYS A 52 -17.70 -6.21 3.20
N ARG A 53 -16.50 -6.44 3.72
CA ARG A 53 -15.30 -6.61 2.90
C ARG A 53 -15.40 -7.86 2.02
N SER A 54 -16.06 -8.91 2.49
CA SER A 54 -16.31 -10.14 1.74
C SER A 54 -17.09 -9.96 0.42
N PHE A 55 -17.70 -8.79 0.21
CA PHE A 55 -18.38 -8.47 -1.05
C PHE A 55 -17.38 -8.33 -2.21
N ASP A 56 -16.25 -7.68 -1.98
CA ASP A 56 -15.10 -7.65 -2.89
C ASP A 56 -13.84 -7.23 -2.11
N GLU A 57 -13.02 -8.18 -1.73
CA GLU A 57 -11.80 -7.95 -0.94
C GLU A 57 -10.72 -7.17 -1.69
N ARG A 58 -10.75 -7.14 -3.02
CA ARG A 58 -9.79 -6.40 -3.85
C ARG A 58 -10.10 -4.90 -3.83
N ILE A 59 -11.38 -4.54 -3.79
CA ILE A 59 -11.84 -3.15 -3.77
C ILE A 59 -11.93 -2.64 -2.34
N PHE A 60 -12.52 -3.44 -1.44
CA PHE A 60 -12.79 -3.05 -0.06
C PHE A 60 -11.64 -3.47 0.86
N THR A 61 -10.56 -2.68 0.84
CA THR A 61 -9.38 -2.91 1.67
C THR A 61 -9.53 -2.24 3.05
N PRO A 62 -8.97 -2.83 4.13
CA PRO A 62 -9.03 -2.24 5.48
C PRO A 62 -8.39 -0.85 5.57
N VAL A 63 -7.41 -0.58 4.70
CA VAL A 63 -6.77 0.73 4.57
C VAL A 63 -7.35 1.45 3.37
N ASP A 64 -7.82 2.67 3.58
CA ASP A 64 -8.33 3.51 2.50
C ASP A 64 -7.22 3.86 1.51
N ARG A 65 -7.43 3.55 0.23
CA ARG A 65 -6.46 3.79 -0.85
C ARG A 65 -6.20 5.27 -1.13
N THR A 66 -7.05 6.17 -0.66
CA THR A 66 -6.86 7.62 -0.77
C THR A 66 -6.11 8.22 0.42
N SER A 67 -5.73 7.40 1.41
CA SER A 67 -5.06 7.85 2.63
C SER A 67 -3.54 7.86 2.47
N HIS A 68 -2.86 8.80 3.16
CA HIS A 68 -1.39 8.79 3.27
C HIS A 68 -0.84 7.49 3.86
N LYS A 69 -1.64 6.80 4.69
CA LYS A 69 -1.25 5.47 5.20
C LYS A 69 -1.15 4.46 4.07
N TRP A 70 -2.10 4.45 3.14
CA TRP A 70 -2.04 3.59 1.96
C TRP A 70 -0.85 3.92 1.07
N GLU A 71 -0.65 5.18 0.75
CA GLU A 71 0.47 5.65 -0.06
C GLU A 71 1.81 5.18 0.52
N ARG A 72 2.01 5.36 1.82
CA ARG A 72 3.22 4.91 2.52
C ARG A 72 3.40 3.39 2.45
N LEU A 73 2.34 2.60 2.69
CA LEU A 73 2.38 1.15 2.60
C LEU A 73 2.62 0.68 1.16
N TYR A 74 2.00 1.34 0.18
CA TYR A 74 2.18 1.01 -1.22
C TYR A 74 3.61 1.31 -1.71
N ASN A 75 4.20 2.40 -1.25
CA ASN A 75 5.59 2.75 -1.56
C ASN A 75 6.61 1.73 -1.01
N MET A 76 6.27 1.00 0.05
CA MET A 76 7.11 -0.10 0.55
C MET A 76 7.24 -1.25 -0.46
N ARG A 77 6.24 -1.47 -1.33
CA ARG A 77 6.32 -2.43 -2.43
C ARG A 77 7.48 -2.12 -3.38
N SER A 78 7.63 -0.86 -3.78
CA SER A 78 8.73 -0.43 -4.63
C SER A 78 10.11 -0.67 -4.01
N SER A 79 10.19 -0.67 -2.67
CA SER A 79 11.43 -1.00 -1.96
C SER A 79 11.78 -2.49 -2.08
N VAL A 80 10.79 -3.37 -1.97
CA VAL A 80 10.97 -4.82 -2.19
C VAL A 80 11.38 -5.11 -3.63
N GLU A 81 10.73 -4.48 -4.61
CA GLU A 81 11.07 -4.63 -6.03
C GLU A 81 12.50 -4.18 -6.33
N ARG A 82 12.97 -3.10 -5.68
CA ARG A 82 14.38 -2.67 -5.79
C ARG A 82 15.36 -3.69 -5.19
N VAL A 83 15.03 -4.30 -4.05
CA VAL A 83 15.85 -5.37 -3.46
C VAL A 83 15.90 -6.57 -4.40
N ASN A 84 14.76 -7.03 -4.91
CA ASN A 84 14.70 -8.13 -5.87
C ASN A 84 15.53 -7.83 -7.12
N SER A 85 15.37 -6.64 -7.72
CA SER A 85 16.17 -6.23 -8.88
C SER A 85 17.69 -6.24 -8.60
N ARG A 86 18.10 -5.91 -7.38
CA ARG A 86 19.52 -5.99 -6.98
C ARG A 86 19.98 -7.44 -6.84
N LEU A 87 19.17 -8.31 -6.24
CA LEU A 87 19.47 -9.74 -6.15
C LEU A 87 19.61 -10.34 -7.56
N ASP A 88 18.71 -10.01 -8.46
CA ASP A 88 18.73 -10.54 -9.83
C ASP A 88 19.95 -10.05 -10.62
N ARG A 89 20.14 -8.73 -10.70
CA ARG A 89 21.20 -8.12 -11.52
C ARG A 89 22.58 -8.16 -10.88
N GLY A 90 22.68 -7.82 -9.60
CA GLY A 90 23.97 -7.69 -8.91
C GLY A 90 24.51 -9.01 -8.38
N TYR A 91 23.63 -9.92 -7.98
CA TYR A 91 24.02 -11.20 -7.39
C TYR A 91 23.68 -12.42 -8.29
N GLY A 92 23.19 -12.17 -9.49
CA GLY A 92 22.94 -13.20 -10.50
C GLY A 92 21.84 -14.20 -10.11
N PHE A 93 20.80 -13.74 -9.40
CA PHE A 93 19.70 -14.62 -9.01
C PHE A 93 18.80 -14.99 -10.18
N GLU A 94 18.77 -14.19 -11.24
CA GLU A 94 18.02 -14.47 -12.46
C GLU A 94 18.62 -15.64 -13.27
N VAL A 95 19.96 -15.86 -13.17
CA VAL A 95 20.71 -16.84 -13.96
C VAL A 95 21.38 -17.87 -13.06
N HIS A 96 20.68 -18.40 -12.07
CA HIS A 96 21.27 -19.36 -11.15
C HIS A 96 20.92 -20.83 -11.49
N THR A 97 21.83 -21.74 -11.14
CA THR A 97 21.66 -23.21 -11.26
C THR A 97 21.38 -23.88 -9.90
N ILE A 98 21.20 -23.11 -8.84
CA ILE A 98 21.04 -23.63 -7.48
C ILE A 98 19.64 -24.24 -7.34
N ARG A 99 19.60 -25.52 -6.94
CA ARG A 99 18.36 -26.24 -6.67
C ARG A 99 18.20 -26.49 -5.17
N GLY A 100 16.96 -26.40 -4.71
CA GLY A 100 16.56 -26.66 -3.32
C GLY A 100 16.46 -25.42 -2.45
N ILE A 101 15.37 -25.37 -1.68
CA ILE A 101 15.01 -24.20 -0.87
C ILE A 101 16.08 -23.80 0.15
N LYS A 102 16.72 -24.79 0.80
CA LYS A 102 17.75 -24.53 1.82
C LYS A 102 18.95 -23.78 1.24
N LYS A 103 19.47 -24.25 0.07
CA LYS A 103 20.62 -23.62 -0.61
C LYS A 103 20.25 -22.22 -1.12
N MET A 104 19.04 -22.05 -1.66
CA MET A 104 18.55 -20.76 -2.13
C MET A 104 18.40 -19.78 -0.95
N THR A 105 17.79 -20.20 0.16
CA THR A 105 17.65 -19.37 1.36
C THR A 105 19.03 -18.91 1.87
N MET A 106 20.00 -19.82 1.95
CA MET A 106 21.36 -19.47 2.35
C MET A 106 21.97 -18.41 1.43
N ARG A 107 21.86 -18.60 0.11
CA ARG A 107 22.37 -17.63 -0.87
C ARG A 107 21.70 -16.26 -0.74
N CYS A 108 20.36 -16.23 -0.61
CA CYS A 108 19.64 -14.99 -0.39
C CYS A 108 20.10 -14.28 0.89
N SER A 109 20.22 -15.04 1.99
CA SER A 109 20.67 -14.50 3.27
C SER A 109 22.08 -13.89 3.19
N LEU A 110 23.02 -14.56 2.52
CA LEU A 110 24.36 -14.03 2.31
C LEU A 110 24.35 -12.76 1.46
N ALA A 111 23.59 -12.72 0.36
CA ALA A 111 23.47 -11.53 -0.48
C ALA A 111 22.88 -10.35 0.30
N LEU A 112 21.83 -10.59 1.09
CA LEU A 112 21.22 -9.56 1.94
C LEU A 112 22.18 -9.08 3.03
N LEU A 113 22.97 -9.98 3.61
CA LEU A 113 23.98 -9.62 4.61
C LEU A 113 25.06 -8.69 4.01
N VAL A 114 25.54 -9.00 2.81
CA VAL A 114 26.51 -8.14 2.09
C VAL A 114 25.88 -6.79 1.79
N MET A 115 24.64 -6.74 1.31
CA MET A 115 23.93 -5.48 1.04
C MET A 115 23.79 -4.62 2.31
N LEU A 116 23.47 -5.24 3.45
CA LEU A 116 23.37 -4.55 4.73
C LEU A 116 24.73 -4.04 5.20
N GLY A 117 25.80 -4.83 5.07
CA GLY A 117 27.15 -4.41 5.40
C GLY A 117 27.61 -3.21 4.56
N MET A 118 27.36 -3.23 3.24
CA MET A 118 27.64 -2.10 2.37
C MET A 118 26.83 -0.85 2.75
N ALA A 119 25.55 -1.02 3.06
CA ALA A 119 24.71 0.08 3.48
C ALA A 119 25.20 0.70 4.79
N TYR A 120 25.59 -0.13 5.75
CA TYR A 120 26.19 0.31 7.00
C TYR A 120 27.48 1.09 6.76
N GLY A 121 28.39 0.56 5.94
CA GLY A 121 29.64 1.25 5.60
C GLY A 121 29.40 2.63 4.96
N TYR A 122 28.42 2.77 4.09
CA TYR A 122 28.09 4.08 3.51
C TYR A 122 27.47 5.06 4.53
N LEU A 123 26.74 4.56 5.53
CA LEU A 123 26.26 5.40 6.63
C LEU A 123 27.41 5.91 7.49
N GLU A 124 28.38 5.06 7.84
CA GLU A 124 29.59 5.44 8.57
C GLU A 124 30.43 6.48 7.80
N GLU A 125 30.54 6.31 6.46
CA GLU A 125 31.20 7.27 5.59
C GLU A 125 30.40 8.57 5.37
N LYS A 126 29.20 8.71 5.95
CA LYS A 126 28.26 9.83 5.74
C LYS A 126 27.90 10.07 4.27
N LYS A 127 27.76 8.97 3.50
CA LYS A 127 27.39 8.98 2.06
C LYS A 127 26.08 8.22 1.81
N PRO A 128 24.94 8.61 2.43
CA PRO A 128 23.68 7.85 2.33
C PRO A 128 23.11 7.78 0.90
N GLU A 129 23.50 8.70 0.02
CA GLU A 129 23.13 8.70 -1.40
C GLU A 129 23.64 7.47 -2.15
N LYS A 130 24.78 6.89 -1.71
CA LYS A 130 25.35 5.67 -2.30
C LYS A 130 24.56 4.42 -1.96
N ILE A 131 23.75 4.43 -0.88
CA ILE A 131 22.89 3.30 -0.53
C ILE A 131 21.88 2.99 -1.65
N ARG A 132 21.47 3.99 -2.42
CA ARG A 132 20.58 3.79 -3.58
C ARG A 132 21.28 3.09 -4.74
N LYS A 133 22.62 3.11 -4.79
CA LYS A 133 23.46 2.56 -5.87
C LYS A 133 24.22 1.31 -5.43
N LEU A 134 23.68 0.53 -4.47
CA LEU A 134 24.33 -0.67 -3.89
C LEU A 134 24.68 -1.76 -4.91
N VAL A 135 24.29 -1.58 -6.15
CA VAL A 135 24.78 -2.35 -7.31
C VAL A 135 24.95 -1.32 -8.41
N GLY A 136 26.18 -1.01 -8.71
CA GLY A 136 26.58 -0.12 -9.78
C GLY A 136 26.38 -0.74 -11.13
#